data_a64eb99494486942fb5756570dfe81fc
#
_entry.id   a64eb99494486942fb5756570dfe81fc
#
_cell.length_a   1.000
_cell.length_b   1.000
_cell.length_c   1.000
_cell.angle_alpha   90.00
_cell.angle_beta   90.00
_cell.angle_gamma   90.00
#
_symmetry.space_group_name_H-M   'P 1'
#
loop_
_entity.id
_entity.type
_entity.pdbx_description
1 polymer ?
#
loop_
_entity_poly.entity_id
_entity_poly.type
_entity_poly.pdbx_seq_one_letter_code
_entity_poly.pdbx_strand_id
1 'polypeptide(L)'
;MPVLLTDNIACELGLSNGTQGIFRELVYDDQEEPNGLNVRSEVFPSNTTYVRKPLYALVEINTSQVETSLDGLRPKLIPIPLIKKQFSVSVKQLFGQLFERVQGRKKVPEMIQVTRTQLPIVPAFAITTYKAQGLTMNKIVVDLQVPLGT
;
A
#
# COMPACT_ATOMS: atom_id res chain seq x y z
N MET A 1 9.22 -10.72 2.85
CA MET A 1 7.96 -10.85 2.08
C MET A 1 8.14 -10.13 0.75
N PRO A 2 7.85 -10.74 -0.43
CA PRO A 2 7.92 -10.03 -1.72
C PRO A 2 6.88 -8.92 -1.80
N VAL A 3 7.29 -7.77 -2.30
CA VAL A 3 6.45 -6.57 -2.47
C VAL A 3 6.72 -5.88 -3.79
N LEU A 4 5.75 -5.08 -4.23
CA LEU A 4 5.87 -4.15 -5.35
C LEU A 4 5.68 -2.73 -4.84
N LEU A 5 6.50 -1.81 -5.33
CA LEU A 5 6.25 -0.39 -5.18
C LEU A 5 5.00 0.00 -5.98
N THR A 6 4.16 0.85 -5.41
CA THR A 6 2.93 1.35 -6.05
C THR A 6 3.01 2.80 -6.44
N ASP A 7 4.18 3.41 -6.25
CA ASP A 7 4.42 4.82 -6.57
C ASP A 7 5.84 5.04 -7.07
N ASN A 8 6.04 6.17 -7.73
CA ASN A 8 7.36 6.65 -8.12
C ASN A 8 7.98 7.38 -6.93
N ILE A 9 9.03 6.82 -6.35
CA ILE A 9 9.71 7.36 -5.16
C ILE A 9 10.95 8.14 -5.58
N ALA A 10 11.81 7.48 -6.37
CA ALA A 10 13.03 8.06 -6.92
C ALA A 10 13.37 7.30 -8.23
N CYS A 11 12.75 7.72 -9.34
CA CYS A 11 12.87 7.04 -10.62
C CYS A 11 14.32 6.97 -11.11
N GLU A 12 15.12 7.99 -10.82
CA GLU A 12 16.54 8.08 -11.12
C GLU A 12 17.37 7.02 -10.39
N LEU A 13 16.86 6.48 -9.30
CA LEU A 13 17.48 5.39 -8.53
C LEU A 13 16.84 4.02 -8.81
N GLY A 14 15.96 3.94 -9.80
CA GLY A 14 15.23 2.71 -10.13
C GLY A 14 14.10 2.38 -9.16
N LEU A 15 13.65 3.36 -8.36
CA LEU A 15 12.56 3.21 -7.38
C LEU A 15 11.25 3.75 -7.95
N SER A 16 10.68 3.03 -8.89
CA SER A 16 9.46 3.40 -9.59
C SER A 16 8.31 2.44 -9.30
N ASN A 17 7.10 2.84 -9.70
CA ASN A 17 5.93 1.96 -9.64
C ASN A 17 6.19 0.65 -10.40
N GLY A 18 5.91 -0.47 -9.74
CA GLY A 18 6.17 -1.81 -10.27
C GLY A 18 7.53 -2.39 -9.88
N THR A 19 8.45 -1.61 -9.30
CA THR A 19 9.73 -2.12 -8.80
C THR A 19 9.50 -3.18 -7.74
N GLN A 20 10.14 -4.33 -7.91
CA GLN A 20 10.07 -5.46 -6.98
C GLN A 20 11.11 -5.32 -5.86
N GLY A 21 10.72 -5.74 -4.67
CA GLY A 21 11.60 -5.78 -3.51
C GLY A 21 11.17 -6.81 -2.48
N ILE A 22 11.99 -6.95 -1.45
CA ILE A 22 11.70 -7.80 -0.30
C ILE A 22 11.47 -6.90 0.92
N PHE A 23 10.24 -6.86 1.39
CA PHE A 23 9.91 -6.21 2.65
C PHE A 23 10.66 -6.90 3.80
N ARG A 24 11.37 -6.12 4.60
CA ARG A 24 12.15 -6.60 5.73
C ARG A 24 11.49 -6.26 7.05
N GLU A 25 11.26 -4.98 7.33
CA GLU A 25 10.68 -4.54 8.60
C GLU A 25 9.97 -3.18 8.49
N LEU A 26 9.20 -2.82 9.53
CA LEU A 26 8.64 -1.50 9.75
C LEU A 26 9.47 -0.79 10.82
N VAL A 27 9.82 0.46 10.56
CA VAL A 27 10.53 1.31 11.52
C VAL A 27 9.54 2.27 12.15
N TYR A 28 9.56 2.35 13.47
CA TYR A 28 8.67 3.18 14.28
C TYR A 28 9.45 4.28 14.99
N ASP A 29 8.74 5.29 15.44
CA ASP A 29 9.32 6.30 16.32
C ASP A 29 9.55 5.71 17.70
N ASP A 30 10.79 5.80 18.21
CA ASP A 30 11.18 5.30 19.52
C ASP A 30 10.54 6.09 20.68
N GLN A 31 10.05 7.31 20.41
CA GLN A 31 9.38 8.14 21.40
C GLN A 31 7.89 7.82 21.58
N GLU A 32 7.29 7.04 20.67
CA GLU A 32 5.90 6.59 20.82
C GLU A 32 5.82 5.33 21.68
N GLU A 33 5.18 5.44 22.85
CA GLU A 33 4.92 4.28 23.71
C GLU A 33 4.16 3.18 22.95
N PRO A 34 4.46 1.89 23.22
CA PRO A 34 3.85 0.75 22.54
C PRO A 34 2.40 0.49 22.99
N ASN A 35 1.60 1.55 23.15
CA ASN A 35 0.23 1.44 23.59
C ASN A 35 -0.65 0.79 22.53
N GLY A 36 -1.26 -0.35 22.85
CA GLY A 36 -2.36 -0.95 22.09
C GLY A 36 -2.01 -2.06 21.10
N LEU A 37 -0.76 -2.54 21.02
CA LEU A 37 -0.39 -3.64 20.10
C LEU A 37 -1.04 -5.00 20.40
N ASN A 38 -1.66 -5.15 21.58
CA ASN A 38 -2.32 -6.40 22.01
C ASN A 38 -3.86 -6.33 21.98
N VAL A 39 -4.44 -5.28 21.42
CA VAL A 39 -5.90 -5.17 21.31
C VAL A 39 -6.37 -6.08 20.20
N ARG A 40 -7.11 -7.12 20.56
CA ARG A 40 -7.82 -7.98 19.60
C ARG A 40 -9.01 -7.21 19.03
N SER A 41 -9.17 -7.24 17.72
CA SER A 41 -10.38 -6.69 17.10
C SER A 41 -11.55 -7.62 17.29
N GLU A 42 -12.69 -7.08 17.71
CA GLU A 42 -13.96 -7.82 17.75
C GLU A 42 -14.52 -8.07 16.34
N VAL A 43 -14.10 -7.28 15.35
CA VAL A 43 -14.64 -7.27 13.98
C VAL A 43 -13.79 -8.07 12.99
N PHE A 44 -12.48 -8.21 13.26
CA PHE A 44 -11.54 -8.87 12.34
C PHE A 44 -11.12 -10.26 12.85
N PRO A 45 -10.64 -11.13 11.94
CA PRO A 45 -10.20 -12.49 12.29
C PRO A 45 -9.18 -12.51 13.43
N SER A 46 -9.17 -13.60 14.20
CA SER A 46 -8.31 -13.78 15.37
C SER A 46 -6.79 -13.73 15.07
N ASN A 47 -6.40 -13.87 13.79
CA ASN A 47 -5.03 -13.75 13.32
C ASN A 47 -4.61 -12.34 12.89
N THR A 48 -5.46 -11.33 13.15
CA THR A 48 -5.15 -9.94 12.81
C THR A 48 -4.23 -9.34 13.86
N THR A 49 -3.13 -8.76 13.41
CA THR A 49 -2.18 -8.01 14.23
C THR A 49 -2.29 -6.54 13.91
N TYR A 50 -2.52 -5.74 14.94
CA TYR A 50 -2.51 -4.28 14.82
C TYR A 50 -1.07 -3.78 14.88
N VAL A 51 -0.74 -2.90 13.95
CA VAL A 51 0.55 -2.21 13.95
C VAL A 51 0.35 -0.72 14.16
N ARG A 52 1.29 -0.08 14.84
CA ARG A 52 1.34 1.37 14.95
C ARG A 52 1.61 1.99 13.57
N LYS A 53 1.40 3.30 13.45
CA LYS A 53 1.79 4.04 12.27
C LYS A 53 3.32 4.02 12.15
N PRO A 54 3.92 3.39 11.14
CA PRO A 54 5.37 3.39 10.97
C PRO A 54 5.85 4.74 10.45
N LEU A 55 7.12 5.04 10.65
CA LEU A 55 7.82 6.15 9.97
C LEU A 55 8.08 5.76 8.51
N TYR A 56 8.61 4.57 8.29
CA TYR A 56 8.90 4.01 6.97
C TYR A 56 8.98 2.48 7.02
N ALA A 57 9.00 1.87 5.87
CA ALA A 57 9.29 0.45 5.70
C ALA A 57 10.70 0.27 5.13
N LEU A 58 11.45 -0.71 5.61
CA LEU A 58 12.70 -1.14 5.00
C LEU A 58 12.42 -2.23 3.97
N VAL A 59 12.79 -1.92 2.72
CA VAL A 59 12.62 -2.81 1.57
C VAL A 59 13.97 -3.03 0.89
N GLU A 60 14.36 -4.27 0.72
CA GLU A 60 15.55 -4.62 -0.03
C GLU A 60 15.21 -4.68 -1.53
N ILE A 61 15.87 -3.82 -2.32
CA ILE A 61 15.61 -3.67 -3.76
C ILE A 61 16.93 -3.87 -4.51
N ASN A 62 17.17 -5.09 -4.95
CA ASN A 62 18.41 -5.48 -5.61
C ASN A 62 18.63 -4.79 -6.97
N THR A 63 17.54 -4.42 -7.64
CA THR A 63 17.55 -3.72 -8.94
C THR A 63 17.74 -2.20 -8.82
N SER A 64 17.78 -1.65 -7.59
CA SER A 64 18.00 -0.21 -7.40
C SER A 64 19.38 0.21 -7.89
N GLN A 65 19.46 1.45 -8.36
CA GLN A 65 20.74 2.08 -8.78
C GLN A 65 21.46 2.75 -7.59
N VAL A 66 21.04 2.47 -6.37
CA VAL A 66 21.74 2.93 -5.17
C VAL A 66 23.03 2.13 -5.03
N GLU A 67 24.16 2.76 -5.30
CA GLU A 67 25.50 2.13 -5.31
C GLU A 67 26.07 2.02 -3.90
N THR A 68 25.85 3.04 -3.08
CA THR A 68 26.35 3.10 -1.70
C THR A 68 25.25 2.72 -0.72
N SER A 69 25.63 2.03 0.37
CA SER A 69 24.68 1.82 1.48
C SER A 69 24.36 3.15 2.14
N LEU A 70 23.11 3.34 2.53
CA LEU A 70 22.72 4.45 3.41
C LEU A 70 23.31 4.21 4.81
N ASP A 71 23.63 5.30 5.52
CA ASP A 71 24.23 5.23 6.85
C ASP A 71 23.42 4.32 7.79
N GLY A 72 24.11 3.35 8.38
CA GLY A 72 23.50 2.36 9.30
C GLY A 72 22.68 1.26 8.62
N LEU A 73 22.53 1.25 7.29
CA LEU A 73 21.76 0.24 6.57
C LEU A 73 22.66 -0.69 5.73
N ARG A 74 22.16 -1.89 5.48
CA ARG A 74 22.82 -2.84 4.55
C ARG A 74 22.69 -2.31 3.10
N PRO A 75 23.61 -2.71 2.21
CA PRO A 75 23.48 -2.39 0.79
C PRO A 75 22.12 -2.81 0.23
N LYS A 76 21.55 -1.98 -0.66
CA LYS A 76 20.24 -2.19 -1.30
C LYS A 76 19.03 -2.21 -0.36
N LEU A 77 19.20 -1.98 0.95
CA LEU A 77 18.12 -1.80 1.89
C LEU A 77 17.68 -0.34 1.90
N ILE A 78 16.45 -0.08 1.46
CA ILE A 78 15.95 1.26 1.16
C ILE A 78 14.77 1.58 2.07
N PRO A 79 14.79 2.74 2.75
CA PRO A 79 13.66 3.21 3.51
C PRO A 79 12.58 3.77 2.57
N ILE A 80 11.40 3.17 2.62
CA ILE A 80 10.23 3.57 1.84
C ILE A 80 9.28 4.34 2.77
N PRO A 81 9.18 5.67 2.62
CA PRO A 81 8.37 6.50 3.51
C PRO A 81 6.87 6.33 3.25
N LEU A 82 6.09 6.76 4.22
CA LEU A 82 4.65 6.94 4.04
C LEU A 82 4.40 8.07 3.04
N ILE A 83 3.46 7.85 2.13
CA ILE A 83 2.96 8.88 1.25
C ILE A 83 1.54 9.28 1.64
N LYS A 84 1.23 10.56 1.43
CA LYS A 84 -0.07 11.14 1.67
C LYS A 84 -0.72 11.49 0.33
N LYS A 85 -1.85 10.84 0.02
CA LYS A 85 -2.63 11.12 -1.18
C LYS A 85 -3.98 11.68 -0.81
N GLN A 86 -4.42 12.68 -1.56
CA GLN A 86 -5.74 13.27 -1.44
C GLN A 86 -6.53 13.00 -2.73
N PHE A 87 -7.76 12.58 -2.59
CA PHE A 87 -8.65 12.32 -3.70
C PHE A 87 -10.10 12.62 -3.32
N SER A 88 -10.90 12.91 -4.33
CA SER A 88 -12.33 13.19 -4.14
C SER A 88 -13.14 11.91 -4.37
N VAL A 89 -14.08 11.66 -3.48
CA VAL A 89 -14.98 10.51 -3.56
C VAL A 89 -16.42 10.99 -3.71
N SER A 90 -17.13 10.43 -4.67
CA SER A 90 -18.56 10.71 -4.86
C SER A 90 -19.39 9.94 -3.82
N VAL A 91 -20.03 10.68 -2.91
CA VAL A 91 -20.92 10.12 -1.88
C VAL A 91 -22.12 9.44 -2.53
N LYS A 92 -22.61 10.01 -3.64
CA LYS A 92 -23.71 9.43 -4.42
C LYS A 92 -23.36 8.06 -4.98
N GLN A 93 -22.14 7.87 -5.52
CA GLN A 93 -21.70 6.56 -6.04
C GLN A 93 -21.53 5.52 -4.94
N LEU A 94 -21.05 5.93 -3.75
CA LEU A 94 -20.84 5.02 -2.64
C LEU A 94 -22.17 4.55 -1.99
N PHE A 95 -23.12 5.45 -1.83
CA PHE A 95 -24.32 5.19 -1.04
C PHE A 95 -25.59 5.04 -1.90
N GLY A 96 -25.53 5.31 -3.21
CA GLY A 96 -26.65 5.10 -4.15
C GLY A 96 -27.97 5.65 -3.64
N GLN A 97 -28.98 4.77 -3.56
CA GLN A 97 -30.34 5.14 -3.12
C GLN A 97 -30.39 5.71 -1.67
N LEU A 98 -29.46 5.33 -0.79
CA LEU A 98 -29.39 5.89 0.57
C LEU A 98 -29.03 7.38 0.53
N PHE A 99 -28.20 7.80 -0.40
CA PHE A 99 -27.84 9.21 -0.59
C PHE A 99 -29.09 10.05 -0.93
N GLU A 100 -29.94 9.57 -1.84
CA GLU A 100 -31.15 10.27 -2.26
C GLU A 100 -32.17 10.40 -1.11
N ARG A 101 -32.31 9.37 -0.28
CA ARG A 101 -33.19 9.41 0.92
C ARG A 101 -32.72 10.40 1.97
N VAL A 102 -31.42 10.54 2.17
CA VAL A 102 -30.85 11.45 3.17
C VAL A 102 -30.82 12.88 2.66
N GLN A 103 -30.56 13.11 1.36
CA GLN A 103 -30.48 14.43 0.75
C GLN A 103 -31.81 15.21 0.84
N GLY A 104 -32.94 14.51 0.87
CA GLY A 104 -34.26 15.13 1.13
C GLY A 104 -34.45 15.69 2.54
N ARG A 105 -33.57 15.32 3.51
CA ARG A 105 -33.65 15.74 4.90
C ARG A 105 -32.49 16.62 5.37
N LYS A 106 -31.29 16.48 4.76
CA LYS A 106 -30.08 17.26 5.10
C LYS A 106 -29.27 17.47 3.82
N LYS A 107 -28.68 18.67 3.66
CA LYS A 107 -27.70 18.92 2.58
C LYS A 107 -26.45 18.08 2.84
N VAL A 108 -26.30 16.98 2.11
CA VAL A 108 -25.09 16.14 2.12
C VAL A 108 -24.25 16.54 0.91
N PRO A 109 -22.94 16.80 1.07
CA PRO A 109 -22.09 17.13 -0.08
C PRO A 109 -22.02 15.93 -1.04
N GLU A 110 -22.10 16.18 -2.34
CA GLU A 110 -21.98 15.13 -3.36
C GLU A 110 -20.57 14.54 -3.45
N MET A 111 -19.57 15.36 -3.13
CA MET A 111 -18.15 14.97 -3.14
C MET A 111 -17.52 15.28 -1.80
N ILE A 112 -16.74 14.35 -1.30
CA ILE A 112 -15.92 14.52 -0.10
C ILE A 112 -14.45 14.35 -0.45
N GLN A 113 -13.60 15.17 0.17
CA GLN A 113 -12.14 15.04 0.08
C GLN A 113 -11.66 14.02 1.10
N VAL A 114 -11.01 12.97 0.62
CA VAL A 114 -10.41 11.93 1.47
C VAL A 114 -8.90 12.05 1.39
N THR A 115 -8.27 12.09 2.54
CA THR A 115 -6.82 12.03 2.64
C THR A 115 -6.41 10.68 3.19
N ARG A 116 -5.58 9.95 2.45
CA ARG A 116 -5.06 8.64 2.81
C ARG A 116 -3.55 8.71 2.98
N THR A 117 -3.06 8.24 4.13
CA THR A 117 -1.64 8.05 4.40
C THR A 117 -1.34 6.56 4.41
N GLN A 118 -0.40 6.11 3.60
CA GLN A 118 -0.08 4.68 3.48
C GLN A 118 1.36 4.48 2.99
N LEU A 119 1.89 3.29 3.24
CA LEU A 119 3.10 2.83 2.56
C LEU A 119 2.78 2.55 1.08
N PRO A 120 3.62 3.04 0.14
CA PRO A 120 3.41 2.80 -1.29
C PRO A 120 3.93 1.42 -1.72
N ILE A 121 3.52 0.38 -0.99
CA ILE A 121 3.88 -1.01 -1.27
C ILE A 121 2.66 -1.91 -1.21
N VAL A 122 2.66 -2.98 -2.01
CA VAL A 122 1.68 -4.06 -1.95
C VAL A 122 2.38 -5.42 -1.97
N PRO A 123 1.77 -6.46 -1.36
CA PRO A 123 2.29 -7.82 -1.48
C PRO A 123 2.38 -8.24 -2.95
N ALA A 124 3.46 -8.96 -3.31
CA ALA A 124 3.74 -9.40 -4.67
C ALA A 124 3.63 -10.94 -4.84
N PHE A 125 2.76 -11.59 -4.07
CA PHE A 125 2.49 -13.03 -4.22
C PHE A 125 1.63 -13.33 -5.44
N ALA A 126 0.73 -12.40 -5.77
CA ALA A 126 -0.10 -12.44 -6.94
C ALA A 126 -0.23 -11.03 -7.51
N ILE A 127 -0.17 -10.91 -8.83
CA ILE A 127 -0.30 -9.66 -9.55
C ILE A 127 -1.32 -9.79 -10.68
N THR A 128 -2.00 -8.72 -10.99
CA THR A 128 -2.91 -8.70 -12.14
C THR A 128 -2.12 -8.71 -13.44
N THR A 129 -2.73 -9.21 -14.51
CA THR A 129 -2.14 -9.19 -15.87
C THR A 129 -1.70 -7.79 -16.29
N TYR A 130 -2.48 -6.77 -15.92
CA TYR A 130 -2.13 -5.37 -16.17
C TYR A 130 -0.79 -4.97 -15.52
N LYS A 131 -0.54 -5.38 -14.26
CA LYS A 131 0.72 -5.10 -13.57
C LYS A 131 1.87 -5.99 -14.03
N ALA A 132 1.58 -7.13 -14.66
CA ALA A 132 2.57 -8.03 -15.24
C ALA A 132 3.04 -7.59 -16.63
N GLN A 133 2.35 -6.65 -17.26
CA GLN A 133 2.69 -6.17 -18.59
C GLN A 133 4.11 -5.57 -18.62
N GLY A 134 4.93 -6.07 -19.53
CA GLY A 134 6.33 -5.63 -19.67
C GLY A 134 7.30 -6.23 -18.63
N LEU A 135 6.85 -7.10 -17.74
CA LEU A 135 7.73 -7.80 -16.81
C LEU A 135 8.26 -9.10 -17.42
N THR A 136 9.55 -9.36 -17.21
CA THR A 136 10.17 -10.66 -17.49
C THR A 136 10.17 -11.46 -16.19
N MET A 137 9.58 -12.65 -16.22
CA MET A 137 9.45 -13.53 -15.05
C MET A 137 10.05 -14.89 -15.35
N ASN A 138 10.85 -15.42 -14.42
CA ASN A 138 11.44 -16.75 -14.55
C ASN A 138 10.40 -17.88 -14.41
N LYS A 139 9.39 -17.65 -13.56
CA LYS A 139 8.30 -18.60 -13.31
C LYS A 139 7.02 -17.81 -13.04
N ILE A 140 5.91 -18.30 -13.60
CA ILE A 140 4.58 -17.71 -13.40
C ILE A 140 3.54 -18.84 -13.36
N VAL A 141 2.55 -18.68 -12.48
CA VAL A 141 1.31 -19.46 -12.49
C VAL A 141 0.20 -18.52 -12.95
N VAL A 142 -0.46 -18.88 -14.04
CA VAL A 142 -1.52 -18.04 -14.62
C VAL A 142 -2.88 -18.65 -14.28
N ASP A 143 -3.73 -17.87 -13.63
CA ASP A 143 -5.13 -18.22 -13.46
C ASP A 143 -5.92 -17.63 -14.63
N LEU A 144 -6.51 -18.54 -15.45
CA LEU A 144 -7.29 -18.20 -16.63
C LEU A 144 -8.81 -18.18 -16.37
N GLN A 145 -9.22 -18.25 -15.10
CA GLN A 145 -10.65 -18.20 -14.79
C GLN A 145 -11.19 -16.78 -15.05
N VAL A 146 -12.19 -16.69 -15.91
CA VAL A 146 -12.94 -15.45 -16.13
C VAL A 146 -13.90 -15.26 -14.96
N PRO A 147 -13.91 -14.11 -14.28
CA PRO A 147 -14.89 -13.84 -13.24
C PRO A 147 -16.31 -13.99 -13.79
N LEU A 148 -17.17 -14.69 -13.06
CA LEU A 148 -18.59 -14.79 -13.40
C LEU A 148 -19.21 -13.38 -13.29
N GLY A 149 -19.70 -12.83 -14.40
CA GLY A 149 -20.46 -11.58 -14.38
C GLY A 149 -19.83 -10.37 -15.06
N THR A 150 -18.94 -10.56 -16.01
CA THR A 150 -18.53 -9.51 -16.97
C THR A 150 -19.26 -9.66 -18.28
#